data_c44c01b335e3929e411cfc7d684a11d7
#
_entry.id   c44c01b335e3929e411cfc7d684a11d7
#
_cell.length_a   1.000
_cell.length_b   1.000
_cell.length_c   1.000
_cell.angle_alpha   90.00
_cell.angle_beta   90.00
_cell.angle_gamma   90.00
#
_symmetry.space_group_name_H-M   'P 1'
#
loop_
_entity.id
_entity.type
_entity.pdbx_description
1 polymer ?
#
loop_
_entity_poly.entity_id
_entity_poly.type
_entity_poly.pdbx_seq_one_letter_code
_entity_poly.pdbx_strand_id
1 'polypeptide(L)'
;EREQASLTPMGKTVLVNGHKINVYVEGDGPETIVVLSGAGIASPILDFKNLTDSLSKKYKVVIVERAGYGYSEDSNQSRDVMEVLSETRQALSQANVTGPFIILSHSMASLESLAWQEKYPDEVKVLVGLDWALPASYEDLKDNQALLTVAYWSSKIGLLRYFPESFYIKNPTLTETERQQYKLLAYKQLMSQAMLHESRLAKENAKKVPSSINPKIPALLLVSNGEGTTFSQSEWQRYAERFASDQSNVQVVYMDAPHDLYHYQSDAIVSRIKEFLTE
;
A
#
# COMPACT_ATOMS: atom_id res chain seq x y z
N GLU A 1 11.38 -24.61 2.81
CA GLU A 1 10.56 -25.26 3.89
C GLU A 1 11.07 -24.89 5.30
N ARG A 2 12.39 -25.01 5.61
CA ARG A 2 12.94 -24.66 6.93
C ARG A 2 12.75 -23.16 7.27
N GLU A 3 12.95 -22.26 6.32
CA GLU A 3 12.79 -20.82 6.50
C GLU A 3 11.32 -20.43 6.77
N GLN A 4 10.37 -21.09 6.11
CA GLN A 4 8.93 -20.86 6.33
C GLN A 4 8.47 -21.29 7.73
N ALA A 5 9.09 -22.33 8.29
CA ALA A 5 8.81 -22.78 9.65
C ALA A 5 9.28 -21.78 10.74
N SER A 6 10.15 -20.82 10.37
CA SER A 6 10.65 -19.78 11.27
C SER A 6 9.84 -18.48 11.21
N LEU A 7 8.81 -18.39 10.32
CA LEU A 7 7.91 -17.25 10.27
C LEU A 7 6.92 -17.30 11.45
N THR A 8 6.85 -16.21 12.19
CA THR A 8 5.84 -16.01 13.23
C THR A 8 4.78 -15.05 12.69
N PRO A 9 3.63 -15.54 12.23
CA PRO A 9 2.60 -14.68 11.66
C PRO A 9 2.12 -13.61 12.63
N MET A 10 2.02 -12.38 12.15
CA MET A 10 1.39 -11.26 12.84
C MET A 10 -0.01 -11.06 12.27
N GLY A 11 -1.01 -10.85 13.15
CA GLY A 11 -2.39 -10.63 12.72
C GLY A 11 -3.24 -11.90 12.70
N LYS A 12 -4.41 -11.80 12.06
CA LYS A 12 -5.42 -12.85 11.94
C LYS A 12 -5.56 -13.27 10.48
N THR A 13 -5.49 -14.55 10.22
CA THR A 13 -5.75 -15.10 8.89
C THR A 13 -7.25 -15.31 8.68
N VAL A 14 -7.78 -14.82 7.57
CA VAL A 14 -9.15 -15.05 7.10
C VAL A 14 -9.13 -15.73 5.74
N LEU A 15 -10.21 -16.41 5.36
CA LEU A 15 -10.30 -17.11 4.07
C LEU A 15 -11.12 -16.28 3.08
N VAL A 16 -10.49 -15.79 2.02
CA VAL A 16 -11.14 -15.00 0.98
C VAL A 16 -10.91 -15.66 -0.37
N ASN A 17 -11.98 -15.94 -1.10
CA ASN A 17 -11.92 -16.56 -2.44
C ASN A 17 -11.04 -17.82 -2.51
N GLY A 18 -11.01 -18.62 -1.42
CA GLY A 18 -10.27 -19.89 -1.34
C GLY A 18 -8.81 -19.78 -0.98
N HIS A 19 -8.28 -18.60 -0.67
CA HIS A 19 -6.91 -18.40 -0.19
C HIS A 19 -6.88 -17.59 1.11
N LYS A 20 -5.79 -17.73 1.86
CA LYS A 20 -5.61 -17.10 3.16
C LYS A 20 -5.11 -15.67 3.02
N ILE A 21 -5.86 -14.73 3.55
CA ILE A 21 -5.50 -13.31 3.64
C ILE A 21 -5.22 -12.97 5.09
N ASN A 22 -4.11 -12.29 5.34
CA ASN A 22 -3.73 -11.85 6.67
C ASN A 22 -4.22 -10.42 6.93
N VAL A 23 -4.87 -10.24 8.08
CA VAL A 23 -5.37 -8.94 8.55
C VAL A 23 -4.72 -8.65 9.89
N TYR A 24 -3.94 -7.59 9.95
CA TYR A 24 -3.32 -7.09 11.18
C TYR A 24 -4.13 -5.94 11.75
N VAL A 25 -4.35 -5.95 13.05
CA VAL A 25 -5.09 -4.89 13.76
C VAL A 25 -4.28 -4.44 14.95
N GLU A 26 -4.10 -3.13 15.08
CA GLU A 26 -3.39 -2.50 16.17
C GLU A 26 -4.16 -1.27 16.67
N GLY A 27 -4.21 -1.08 18.01
CA GLY A 27 -5.01 -0.04 18.64
C GLY A 27 -6.51 -0.35 18.67
N ASP A 28 -7.23 0.44 19.45
CA ASP A 28 -8.68 0.27 19.75
C ASP A 28 -9.44 1.59 19.67
N GLY A 29 -8.86 2.62 19.03
CA GLY A 29 -9.49 3.92 18.85
C GLY A 29 -10.84 3.84 18.14
N PRO A 30 -11.69 4.88 18.27
CA PRO A 30 -13.07 4.87 17.77
C PRO A 30 -13.15 4.96 16.24
N GLU A 31 -12.10 5.42 15.59
CA GLU A 31 -12.02 5.53 14.13
C GLU A 31 -11.02 4.52 13.57
N THR A 32 -11.35 3.93 12.43
CA THR A 32 -10.53 2.89 11.81
C THR A 32 -9.76 3.45 10.62
N ILE A 33 -8.44 3.34 10.67
CA ILE A 33 -7.54 3.59 9.53
C ILE A 33 -7.23 2.25 8.87
N VAL A 34 -7.58 2.12 7.59
CA VAL A 34 -7.18 0.97 6.76
C VAL A 34 -5.96 1.37 5.95
N VAL A 35 -4.86 0.65 6.13
CA VAL A 35 -3.60 0.88 5.41
C VAL A 35 -3.50 -0.06 4.22
N LEU A 36 -3.33 0.51 3.03
CA LEU A 36 -3.17 -0.21 1.77
C LEU A 36 -1.77 0.02 1.22
N SER A 37 -0.99 -1.04 1.08
CA SER A 37 0.40 -0.95 0.62
C SER A 37 0.52 -0.77 -0.88
N GLY A 38 1.59 -0.12 -1.32
CA GLY A 38 1.98 -0.04 -2.72
C GLY A 38 2.43 -1.39 -3.29
N ALA A 39 2.87 -1.37 -4.54
CA ALA A 39 3.42 -2.55 -5.21
C ALA A 39 4.79 -2.94 -4.65
N GLY A 40 5.12 -4.25 -4.65
CA GLY A 40 6.46 -4.73 -4.37
C GLY A 40 6.89 -4.69 -2.90
N ILE A 41 5.99 -4.41 -1.96
CA ILE A 41 6.27 -4.39 -0.51
C ILE A 41 6.17 -5.81 0.04
N ALA A 42 7.29 -6.38 0.47
CA ALA A 42 7.34 -7.77 0.92
C ALA A 42 6.61 -8.01 2.24
N SER A 43 6.55 -7.03 3.13
CA SER A 43 5.87 -7.09 4.42
C SER A 43 5.22 -5.76 4.76
N PRO A 44 3.95 -5.52 4.36
CA PRO A 44 3.25 -4.28 4.69
C PRO A 44 3.25 -3.94 6.19
N ILE A 45 3.03 -4.93 7.06
CA ILE A 45 2.99 -4.72 8.51
C ILE A 45 4.32 -4.13 9.03
N LEU A 46 5.43 -4.70 8.63
CA LEU A 46 6.76 -4.25 9.08
C LEU A 46 7.23 -2.99 8.33
N ASP A 47 6.75 -2.79 7.12
CA ASP A 47 7.13 -1.64 6.31
C ASP A 47 6.49 -0.35 6.85
N PHE A 48 5.20 -0.39 7.18
CA PHE A 48 4.47 0.76 7.73
C PHE A 48 4.55 0.89 9.25
N LYS A 49 5.33 0.05 9.94
CA LYS A 49 5.39 -0.02 11.41
C LYS A 49 5.54 1.34 12.08
N ASN A 50 6.41 2.22 11.58
CA ASN A 50 6.63 3.55 12.17
C ASN A 50 5.36 4.41 12.21
N LEU A 51 4.55 4.34 11.15
CA LEU A 51 3.28 5.04 11.09
C LEU A 51 2.24 4.37 11.99
N THR A 52 2.13 3.05 11.90
CA THR A 52 1.09 2.32 12.63
C THR A 52 1.29 2.38 14.14
N ASP A 53 2.52 2.22 14.65
CA ASP A 53 2.86 2.38 16.08
C ASP A 53 2.45 3.78 16.63
N SER A 54 2.50 4.81 15.79
CA SER A 54 2.16 6.18 16.20
C SER A 54 0.67 6.50 16.05
N LEU A 55 0.02 5.95 15.02
CA LEU A 55 -1.40 6.16 14.75
C LEU A 55 -2.28 5.28 15.65
N SER A 56 -1.85 4.06 15.98
CA SER A 56 -2.58 3.13 16.84
C SER A 56 -2.82 3.62 18.28
N LYS A 57 -2.05 4.63 18.71
CA LYS A 57 -2.29 5.30 20.00
C LYS A 57 -3.62 6.07 20.06
N LYS A 58 -4.23 6.42 18.93
CA LYS A 58 -5.48 7.17 18.85
C LYS A 58 -6.54 6.49 17.98
N TYR A 59 -6.12 5.71 17.01
CA TYR A 59 -6.98 5.07 16.02
C TYR A 59 -6.90 3.55 16.11
N LYS A 60 -7.90 2.85 15.59
CA LYS A 60 -7.76 1.45 15.23
C LYS A 60 -7.09 1.40 13.86
N VAL A 61 -5.88 0.86 13.78
CA VAL A 61 -5.13 0.73 12.53
C VAL A 61 -5.24 -0.70 12.03
N VAL A 62 -5.61 -0.87 10.78
CA VAL A 62 -5.80 -2.17 10.16
C VAL A 62 -4.97 -2.25 8.88
N ILE A 63 -4.15 -3.28 8.75
CA ILE A 63 -3.42 -3.58 7.52
C ILE A 63 -3.99 -4.86 6.94
N VAL A 64 -4.47 -4.79 5.69
CA VAL A 64 -4.81 -5.97 4.91
C VAL A 64 -3.62 -6.28 4.01
N GLU A 65 -2.96 -7.41 4.27
CA GLU A 65 -1.92 -7.91 3.39
C GLU A 65 -2.60 -8.65 2.23
N ARG A 66 -2.63 -8.04 1.05
CA ARG A 66 -3.23 -8.64 -0.15
C ARG A 66 -2.61 -9.98 -0.48
N ALA A 67 -3.26 -10.78 -1.32
CA ALA A 67 -2.68 -12.01 -1.82
C ALA A 67 -1.26 -11.79 -2.37
N GLY A 68 -0.32 -12.63 -1.97
CA GLY A 68 1.10 -12.54 -2.35
C GLY A 68 1.92 -11.50 -1.57
N TYR A 69 1.35 -10.87 -0.53
CA TYR A 69 2.04 -9.92 0.36
C TYR A 69 2.14 -10.50 1.77
N GLY A 70 3.22 -10.19 2.47
CA GLY A 70 3.42 -10.53 3.87
C GLY A 70 3.13 -11.98 4.22
N TYR A 71 2.26 -12.17 5.19
CA TYR A 71 1.85 -13.50 5.65
C TYR A 71 0.71 -14.12 4.84
N SER A 72 0.11 -13.38 3.90
CA SER A 72 -0.93 -13.91 3.02
C SER A 72 -0.42 -14.98 2.06
N GLU A 73 -1.31 -15.85 1.59
CA GLU A 73 -1.00 -16.79 0.54
C GLU A 73 -0.84 -16.07 -0.81
N ASP A 74 0.01 -16.57 -1.68
CA ASP A 74 0.10 -16.11 -3.06
C ASP A 74 -1.11 -16.62 -3.86
N SER A 75 -1.51 -15.90 -4.91
CA SER A 75 -2.67 -16.22 -5.71
C SER A 75 -2.41 -16.00 -7.20
N ASN A 76 -3.00 -16.86 -8.01
CA ASN A 76 -3.04 -16.72 -9.47
C ASN A 76 -4.35 -16.10 -9.99
N GLN A 77 -5.22 -15.66 -9.09
CA GLN A 77 -6.47 -15.01 -9.46
C GLN A 77 -6.23 -13.65 -10.10
N SER A 78 -7.24 -13.11 -10.74
CA SER A 78 -7.18 -11.78 -11.34
C SER A 78 -6.78 -10.73 -10.31
N ARG A 79 -5.89 -9.82 -10.71
CA ARG A 79 -5.50 -8.64 -9.94
C ARG A 79 -6.10 -7.37 -10.56
N ASP A 80 -7.27 -7.52 -11.20
CA ASP A 80 -8.12 -6.38 -11.54
C ASP A 80 -8.41 -5.56 -10.27
N VAL A 81 -8.41 -4.23 -10.39
CA VAL A 81 -8.57 -3.35 -9.22
C VAL A 81 -9.88 -3.61 -8.46
N MET A 82 -10.95 -4.00 -9.15
CA MET A 82 -12.23 -4.32 -8.52
C MET A 82 -12.19 -5.65 -7.76
N GLU A 83 -11.43 -6.63 -8.27
CA GLU A 83 -11.22 -7.90 -7.57
C GLU A 83 -10.33 -7.71 -6.33
N VAL A 84 -9.26 -6.89 -6.43
CA VAL A 84 -8.42 -6.52 -5.29
C VAL A 84 -9.25 -5.81 -4.22
N LEU A 85 -10.06 -4.83 -4.60
CA LEU A 85 -10.97 -4.13 -3.68
C LEU A 85 -11.98 -5.09 -3.03
N SER A 86 -12.55 -6.00 -3.80
CA SER A 86 -13.48 -7.02 -3.27
C SER A 86 -12.79 -7.93 -2.26
N GLU A 87 -11.55 -8.36 -2.53
CA GLU A 87 -10.72 -9.17 -1.63
C GLU A 87 -10.47 -8.42 -0.30
N THR A 88 -10.03 -7.16 -0.37
CA THR A 88 -9.79 -6.31 0.81
C THR A 88 -11.06 -6.15 1.66
N ARG A 89 -12.19 -5.81 1.05
CA ARG A 89 -13.46 -5.62 1.77
C ARG A 89 -13.96 -6.91 2.42
N GLN A 90 -13.83 -8.05 1.74
CA GLN A 90 -14.17 -9.36 2.32
C GLN A 90 -13.25 -9.70 3.50
N ALA A 91 -11.95 -9.44 3.38
CA ALA A 91 -11.00 -9.67 4.46
C ALA A 91 -11.32 -8.85 5.70
N LEU A 92 -11.63 -7.55 5.53
CA LEU A 92 -12.07 -6.68 6.63
C LEU A 92 -13.34 -7.19 7.29
N SER A 93 -14.36 -7.55 6.52
CA SER A 93 -15.63 -8.10 7.01
C SER A 93 -15.42 -9.36 7.83
N GLN A 94 -14.62 -10.32 7.35
CA GLN A 94 -14.32 -11.56 8.05
C GLN A 94 -13.44 -11.35 9.29
N ALA A 95 -12.68 -10.28 9.33
CA ALA A 95 -11.93 -9.85 10.51
C ALA A 95 -12.81 -9.09 11.54
N ASN A 96 -14.11 -8.86 11.26
CA ASN A 96 -15.05 -8.04 12.03
C ASN A 96 -14.60 -6.57 12.12
N VAL A 97 -14.04 -6.04 11.03
CA VAL A 97 -13.68 -4.62 10.90
C VAL A 97 -14.73 -3.92 10.06
N THR A 98 -15.36 -2.90 10.64
CA THR A 98 -16.46 -2.15 10.00
C THR A 98 -16.10 -0.68 9.84
N GLY A 99 -16.58 -0.07 8.74
CA GLY A 99 -16.39 1.35 8.42
C GLY A 99 -17.43 2.28 9.09
N PRO A 100 -17.47 3.55 8.67
CA PRO A 100 -16.67 4.10 7.57
C PRO A 100 -15.18 4.24 7.90
N PHE A 101 -14.33 4.12 6.91
CA PHE A 101 -12.88 4.04 7.04
C PHE A 101 -12.17 5.34 6.68
N ILE A 102 -11.08 5.63 7.38
CA ILE A 102 -10.00 6.47 6.88
C ILE A 102 -9.09 5.53 6.09
N ILE A 103 -8.97 5.75 4.77
CA ILE A 103 -8.12 4.91 3.91
C ILE A 103 -6.79 5.61 3.74
N LEU A 104 -5.73 5.00 4.27
CA LEU A 104 -4.35 5.44 4.11
C LEU A 104 -3.67 4.52 3.12
N SER A 105 -3.35 5.01 1.93
CA SER A 105 -2.80 4.18 0.87
C SER A 105 -1.53 4.77 0.26
N HIS A 106 -0.63 3.89 -0.12
CA HIS A 106 0.65 4.25 -0.71
C HIS A 106 0.74 3.86 -2.19
N SER A 107 1.32 4.75 -3.01
CA SER A 107 1.72 4.44 -4.38
C SER A 107 0.56 3.86 -5.22
N MET A 108 0.73 2.67 -5.80
CA MET A 108 -0.26 1.98 -6.64
C MET A 108 -1.58 1.69 -5.92
N ALA A 109 -1.60 1.60 -4.61
CA ALA A 109 -2.85 1.42 -3.85
C ALA A 109 -3.80 2.62 -3.93
N SER A 110 -3.36 3.74 -4.51
CA SER A 110 -4.22 4.84 -4.95
C SER A 110 -5.37 4.36 -5.83
N LEU A 111 -5.10 3.40 -6.73
CA LEU A 111 -6.10 2.86 -7.65
C LEU A 111 -7.21 2.12 -6.89
N GLU A 112 -6.83 1.34 -5.87
CA GLU A 112 -7.80 0.67 -5.00
C GLU A 112 -8.63 1.69 -4.20
N SER A 113 -7.99 2.73 -3.66
CA SER A 113 -8.67 3.80 -2.93
C SER A 113 -9.65 4.59 -3.81
N LEU A 114 -9.25 4.91 -5.05
CA LEU A 114 -10.10 5.58 -6.01
C LEU A 114 -11.29 4.70 -6.43
N ALA A 115 -11.08 3.40 -6.64
CA ALA A 115 -12.15 2.45 -6.90
C ALA A 115 -13.11 2.32 -5.71
N TRP A 116 -12.57 2.32 -4.48
CA TRP A 116 -13.37 2.18 -3.26
C TRP A 116 -14.32 3.36 -3.07
N GLN A 117 -13.80 4.58 -3.12
CA GLN A 117 -14.61 5.79 -2.93
C GLN A 117 -15.65 6.00 -4.05
N GLU A 118 -15.38 5.51 -5.26
CA GLU A 118 -16.33 5.55 -6.37
C GLU A 118 -17.47 4.56 -6.17
N LYS A 119 -17.13 3.31 -5.84
CA LYS A 119 -18.09 2.21 -5.77
C LYS A 119 -18.85 2.15 -4.45
N TYR A 120 -18.20 2.52 -3.35
CA TYR A 120 -18.72 2.40 -1.98
C TYR A 120 -18.42 3.68 -1.17
N PRO A 121 -18.93 4.84 -1.60
CA PRO A 121 -18.60 6.12 -0.97
C PRO A 121 -18.97 6.19 0.51
N ASP A 122 -20.03 5.52 0.93
CA ASP A 122 -20.49 5.50 2.33
C ASP A 122 -19.55 4.72 3.26
N GLU A 123 -18.64 3.92 2.71
CA GLU A 123 -17.61 3.20 3.47
C GLU A 123 -16.34 4.04 3.68
N VAL A 124 -16.19 5.17 2.98
CA VAL A 124 -14.98 5.98 2.98
C VAL A 124 -15.24 7.32 3.64
N LYS A 125 -14.63 7.54 4.81
CA LYS A 125 -14.73 8.80 5.54
C LYS A 125 -13.73 9.84 5.05
N VAL A 126 -12.48 9.43 4.85
CA VAL A 126 -11.34 10.27 4.45
C VAL A 126 -10.37 9.44 3.62
N LEU A 127 -9.73 10.07 2.65
CA LEU A 127 -8.61 9.50 1.92
C LEU A 127 -7.30 10.19 2.34
N VAL A 128 -6.27 9.38 2.63
CA VAL A 128 -4.92 9.85 2.87
C VAL A 128 -3.98 9.15 1.88
N GLY A 129 -3.42 9.93 0.97
CA GLY A 129 -2.48 9.44 -0.03
C GLY A 129 -1.04 9.64 0.44
N LEU A 130 -0.30 8.54 0.57
CA LEU A 130 1.14 8.55 0.73
C LEU A 130 1.76 8.36 -0.66
N ASP A 131 2.17 9.43 -1.27
CA ASP A 131 2.82 9.47 -2.58
C ASP A 131 2.11 8.65 -3.66
N TRP A 132 0.86 8.95 -3.89
CA TRP A 132 0.00 8.23 -4.83
C TRP A 132 0.55 8.21 -6.26
N ALA A 133 0.67 7.02 -6.83
CA ALA A 133 0.78 6.86 -8.27
C ALA A 133 -0.60 7.11 -8.89
N LEU A 134 -0.84 8.34 -9.34
CA LEU A 134 -2.13 8.79 -9.85
C LEU A 134 -2.42 8.20 -11.24
N PRO A 135 -3.69 8.01 -11.63
CA PRO A 135 -4.05 7.37 -12.91
C PRO A 135 -3.32 7.93 -14.12
N ALA A 136 -3.14 9.26 -14.21
CA ALA A 136 -2.44 9.90 -15.31
C ALA A 136 -0.96 9.51 -15.41
N SER A 137 -0.28 9.18 -14.29
CA SER A 137 1.12 8.77 -14.33
C SER A 137 1.35 7.43 -15.04
N TYR A 138 0.32 6.58 -15.09
CA TYR A 138 0.41 5.28 -15.77
C TYR A 138 0.39 5.39 -17.29
N GLU A 139 -0.11 6.48 -17.85
CA GLU A 139 -0.05 6.73 -19.30
C GLU A 139 1.40 6.88 -19.76
N ASP A 140 2.20 7.60 -18.97
CA ASP A 140 3.61 7.90 -19.24
C ASP A 140 4.57 6.82 -18.71
N LEU A 141 4.06 5.84 -17.95
CA LEU A 141 4.89 4.75 -17.40
C LEU A 141 5.44 3.89 -18.56
N LYS A 142 6.75 3.69 -18.57
CA LYS A 142 7.39 2.80 -19.55
C LYS A 142 6.99 1.34 -19.31
N ASP A 143 6.72 0.62 -20.37
CA ASP A 143 6.44 -0.81 -20.27
C ASP A 143 7.74 -1.59 -20.02
N ASN A 144 7.80 -2.25 -18.86
CA ASN A 144 8.95 -3.04 -18.40
C ASN A 144 8.58 -4.52 -18.17
N GLN A 145 7.62 -5.06 -18.92
CA GLN A 145 7.10 -6.43 -18.73
C GLN A 145 8.19 -7.50 -18.75
N ALA A 146 9.19 -7.34 -19.61
CA ALA A 146 10.33 -8.27 -19.68
C ALA A 146 11.14 -8.25 -18.37
N LEU A 147 11.43 -7.03 -17.85
CA LEU A 147 12.15 -6.86 -16.58
C LEU A 147 11.38 -7.45 -15.40
N LEU A 148 10.07 -7.21 -15.32
CA LEU A 148 9.20 -7.80 -14.29
C LEU A 148 9.22 -9.33 -14.35
N THR A 149 9.20 -9.90 -15.55
CA THR A 149 9.29 -11.36 -15.74
C THR A 149 10.63 -11.91 -15.27
N VAL A 150 11.74 -11.23 -15.60
CA VAL A 150 13.08 -11.62 -15.13
C VAL A 150 13.17 -11.51 -13.60
N ALA A 151 12.65 -10.43 -13.00
CA ALA A 151 12.63 -10.25 -11.56
C ALA A 151 11.82 -11.37 -10.86
N TYR A 152 10.65 -11.72 -11.41
CA TYR A 152 9.84 -12.84 -10.91
C TYR A 152 10.62 -14.16 -10.90
N TRP A 153 11.22 -14.56 -12.02
CA TRP A 153 11.97 -15.82 -12.09
C TRP A 153 13.21 -15.79 -11.21
N SER A 154 13.90 -14.64 -11.13
CA SER A 154 15.04 -14.45 -10.24
C SER A 154 14.68 -14.66 -8.76
N SER A 155 13.49 -14.19 -8.34
CA SER A 155 12.99 -14.43 -6.98
C SER A 155 12.68 -15.91 -6.74
N LYS A 156 12.08 -16.60 -7.70
CA LYS A 156 11.73 -18.03 -7.58
C LYS A 156 12.95 -18.96 -7.46
N ILE A 157 14.06 -18.63 -8.11
CA ILE A 157 15.32 -19.36 -7.95
C ILE A 157 16.15 -18.91 -6.76
N GLY A 158 15.64 -17.97 -5.95
CA GLY A 158 16.25 -17.52 -4.72
C GLY A 158 17.41 -16.55 -4.88
N LEU A 159 17.53 -15.88 -6.03
CA LEU A 159 18.62 -14.96 -6.34
C LEU A 159 18.67 -13.77 -5.36
N LEU A 160 17.53 -13.38 -4.79
CA LEU A 160 17.43 -12.29 -3.82
C LEU A 160 18.34 -12.48 -2.59
N ARG A 161 18.67 -13.74 -2.23
CA ARG A 161 19.56 -14.05 -1.11
C ARG A 161 21.00 -13.55 -1.28
N TYR A 162 21.38 -13.24 -2.52
CA TYR A 162 22.70 -12.70 -2.84
C TYR A 162 22.76 -11.17 -2.86
N PHE A 163 21.61 -10.50 -2.70
CA PHE A 163 21.53 -9.05 -2.61
C PHE A 163 21.66 -8.57 -1.16
N PRO A 164 22.24 -7.37 -0.92
CA PRO A 164 22.24 -6.75 0.41
C PRO A 164 20.83 -6.57 0.95
N GLU A 165 20.64 -6.68 2.25
CA GLU A 165 19.33 -6.49 2.90
C GLU A 165 18.75 -5.10 2.62
N SER A 166 19.59 -4.06 2.52
CA SER A 166 19.18 -2.70 2.16
C SER A 166 18.50 -2.58 0.79
N PHE A 167 18.61 -3.60 -0.05
CA PHE A 167 17.89 -3.64 -1.34
C PHE A 167 16.38 -3.78 -1.13
N TYR A 168 15.93 -4.51 -0.11
CA TYR A 168 14.53 -4.83 0.11
C TYR A 168 14.00 -4.46 1.52
N ILE A 169 14.86 -4.18 2.50
CA ILE A 169 14.46 -3.69 3.82
C ILE A 169 14.82 -2.20 3.91
N LYS A 170 13.80 -1.35 3.82
CA LYS A 170 13.97 0.10 3.86
C LYS A 170 13.72 0.70 5.26
N ASN A 171 12.89 0.05 6.07
CA ASN A 171 12.55 0.54 7.39
C ASN A 171 13.76 0.43 8.36
N PRO A 172 14.33 1.55 8.83
CA PRO A 172 15.51 1.55 9.68
C PRO A 172 15.21 1.22 11.14
N THR A 173 13.94 1.26 11.56
CA THR A 173 13.55 1.16 12.97
C THR A 173 13.21 -0.26 13.40
N LEU A 174 13.25 -1.23 12.49
CA LEU A 174 13.01 -2.63 12.81
C LEU A 174 14.04 -3.18 13.79
N THR A 175 13.54 -3.86 14.81
CA THR A 175 14.38 -4.69 15.68
C THR A 175 15.05 -5.81 14.89
N GLU A 176 16.06 -6.44 15.45
CA GLU A 176 16.75 -7.56 14.77
C GLU A 176 15.77 -8.72 14.46
N THR A 177 14.86 -9.02 15.37
CA THR A 177 13.82 -10.05 15.16
C THR A 177 12.88 -9.69 14.02
N GLU A 178 12.39 -8.45 13.97
CA GLU A 178 11.52 -7.96 12.90
C GLU A 178 12.24 -7.93 11.55
N ARG A 179 13.52 -7.52 11.55
CA ARG A 179 14.38 -7.55 10.37
C ARG A 179 14.52 -8.97 9.81
N GLN A 180 14.72 -9.96 10.67
CA GLN A 180 14.78 -11.37 10.26
C GLN A 180 13.42 -11.84 9.71
N GLN A 181 12.30 -11.46 10.32
CA GLN A 181 10.96 -11.77 9.80
C GLN A 181 10.75 -11.13 8.43
N TYR A 182 11.10 -9.83 8.26
CA TYR A 182 11.02 -9.13 6.97
C TYR A 182 11.84 -9.84 5.88
N LYS A 183 13.07 -10.24 6.21
CA LYS A 183 13.96 -10.98 5.32
C LYS A 183 13.34 -12.28 4.81
N LEU A 184 12.76 -13.07 5.72
CA LEU A 184 12.10 -14.32 5.36
C LEU A 184 10.86 -14.07 4.48
N LEU A 185 10.08 -13.03 4.79
CA LEU A 185 8.94 -12.61 3.97
C LEU A 185 9.40 -12.11 2.59
N ALA A 186 10.49 -11.35 2.51
CA ALA A 186 11.04 -10.93 1.23
C ALA A 186 11.45 -12.12 0.36
N TYR A 187 12.10 -13.12 0.94
CA TYR A 187 12.46 -14.35 0.22
C TYR A 187 11.24 -15.16 -0.26
N LYS A 188 10.12 -15.07 0.45
CA LYS A 188 8.88 -15.76 0.11
C LYS A 188 8.04 -14.97 -0.90
N GLN A 189 7.87 -13.66 -0.67
CA GLN A 189 6.83 -12.86 -1.30
C GLN A 189 7.34 -11.82 -2.32
N LEU A 190 8.59 -11.35 -2.21
CA LEU A 190 9.06 -10.32 -3.15
C LEU A 190 8.99 -10.86 -4.58
N MET A 191 8.25 -10.16 -5.44
CA MET A 191 7.86 -10.63 -6.77
C MET A 191 7.04 -11.93 -6.73
N SER A 192 6.03 -12.00 -5.85
CA SER A 192 5.02 -13.05 -5.89
C SER A 192 4.26 -13.07 -7.23
N GLN A 193 3.49 -14.13 -7.49
CA GLN A 193 2.68 -14.20 -8.71
C GLN A 193 1.61 -13.11 -8.72
N ALA A 194 0.98 -12.85 -7.58
CA ALA A 194 0.01 -11.76 -7.45
C ALA A 194 0.64 -10.39 -7.72
N MET A 195 1.84 -10.10 -7.17
CA MET A 195 2.56 -8.85 -7.44
C MET A 195 2.90 -8.68 -8.92
N LEU A 196 3.33 -9.76 -9.60
CA LEU A 196 3.59 -9.73 -11.03
C LEU A 196 2.32 -9.41 -11.83
N HIS A 197 1.19 -10.02 -11.47
CA HIS A 197 -0.08 -9.77 -12.13
C HIS A 197 -0.60 -8.33 -11.87
N GLU A 198 -0.47 -7.83 -10.64
CA GLU A 198 -0.80 -6.42 -10.32
C GLU A 198 0.01 -5.44 -11.18
N SER A 199 1.32 -5.65 -11.25
CA SER A 199 2.20 -4.80 -12.06
C SER A 199 1.85 -4.83 -13.55
N ARG A 200 1.46 -6.01 -14.06
CA ARG A 200 1.02 -6.14 -15.47
C ARG A 200 -0.30 -5.45 -15.76
N LEU A 201 -1.20 -5.45 -14.79
CA LEU A 201 -2.53 -4.85 -14.93
C LEU A 201 -2.56 -3.36 -14.53
N ALA A 202 -1.46 -2.79 -14.02
CA ALA A 202 -1.45 -1.45 -13.45
C ALA A 202 -2.01 -0.38 -14.41
N LYS A 203 -1.58 -0.38 -15.68
CA LYS A 203 -2.10 0.57 -16.70
C LYS A 203 -3.59 0.37 -16.98
N GLU A 204 -4.04 -0.88 -17.06
CA GLU A 204 -5.45 -1.18 -17.32
C GLU A 204 -6.31 -0.84 -16.09
N ASN A 205 -5.81 -1.11 -14.89
CA ASN A 205 -6.47 -0.74 -13.66
C ASN A 205 -6.58 0.79 -13.51
N ALA A 206 -5.54 1.54 -13.89
CA ALA A 206 -5.56 3.00 -13.88
C ALA A 206 -6.66 3.60 -14.79
N LYS A 207 -6.98 2.96 -15.92
CA LYS A 207 -8.07 3.39 -16.81
C LYS A 207 -9.47 3.10 -16.25
N LYS A 208 -9.59 2.22 -15.26
CA LYS A 208 -10.88 1.78 -14.68
C LYS A 208 -11.31 2.60 -13.47
N VAL A 209 -10.44 3.43 -12.95
CA VAL A 209 -10.71 4.23 -11.75
C VAL A 209 -10.93 5.70 -12.11
N PRO A 210 -11.68 6.46 -11.31
CA PRO A 210 -11.90 7.88 -11.58
C PRO A 210 -10.61 8.68 -11.44
N SER A 211 -10.54 9.79 -12.19
CA SER A 211 -9.47 10.80 -12.07
C SER A 211 -9.79 11.89 -11.05
N SER A 212 -10.79 11.69 -10.22
CA SER A 212 -11.22 12.64 -9.19
C SER A 212 -11.74 11.91 -7.97
N ILE A 213 -11.85 12.65 -6.86
CA ILE A 213 -12.42 12.19 -5.60
C ILE A 213 -13.85 12.71 -5.47
N ASN A 214 -14.74 11.91 -4.89
CA ASN A 214 -16.09 12.34 -4.56
C ASN A 214 -16.03 13.64 -3.72
N PRO A 215 -16.70 14.72 -4.11
CA PRO A 215 -16.63 16.01 -3.42
C PRO A 215 -17.02 15.98 -1.92
N LYS A 216 -17.70 14.93 -1.49
CA LYS A 216 -18.07 14.74 -0.08
C LYS A 216 -16.98 14.07 0.77
N ILE A 217 -15.94 13.54 0.13
CA ILE A 217 -14.87 12.82 0.81
C ILE A 217 -13.63 13.72 0.87
N PRO A 218 -13.21 14.19 2.04
CA PRO A 218 -11.97 14.94 2.17
C PRO A 218 -10.76 14.06 1.85
N ALA A 219 -9.73 14.65 1.25
CA ALA A 219 -8.50 13.94 0.95
C ALA A 219 -7.25 14.77 1.23
N LEU A 220 -6.25 14.12 1.82
CA LEU A 220 -4.90 14.63 2.03
C LEU A 220 -3.93 13.84 1.17
N LEU A 221 -3.23 14.50 0.25
CA LEU A 221 -2.16 13.89 -0.55
C LEU A 221 -0.79 14.41 -0.07
N LEU A 222 0.02 13.52 0.45
CA LEU A 222 1.41 13.77 0.82
C LEU A 222 2.28 13.32 -0.34
N VAL A 223 2.96 14.24 -1.00
CA VAL A 223 3.63 14.02 -2.29
C VAL A 223 5.13 14.18 -2.13
N SER A 224 5.88 13.17 -2.55
CA SER A 224 7.34 13.09 -2.47
C SER A 224 8.06 14.01 -3.48
N ASN A 225 9.39 14.00 -3.43
CA ASN A 225 10.23 14.64 -4.45
C ASN A 225 10.43 13.77 -5.72
N GLY A 226 9.75 12.62 -5.82
CA GLY A 226 9.79 11.72 -6.97
C GLY A 226 10.99 10.77 -7.00
N GLU A 227 11.96 10.91 -6.10
CA GLU A 227 13.06 9.94 -5.98
C GLU A 227 12.52 8.55 -5.64
N GLY A 228 13.02 7.52 -6.33
CA GLY A 228 12.49 6.16 -6.21
C GLY A 228 11.35 5.85 -7.19
N THR A 229 10.80 6.85 -7.88
CA THR A 229 9.91 6.66 -9.03
C THR A 229 10.71 6.66 -10.35
N THR A 230 10.02 6.50 -11.48
CA THR A 230 10.65 6.63 -12.81
C THR A 230 10.55 8.05 -13.38
N PHE A 231 10.02 8.99 -12.61
CA PHE A 231 9.74 10.36 -13.00
C PHE A 231 10.71 11.33 -12.31
N SER A 232 10.95 12.48 -12.94
CA SER A 232 11.58 13.62 -12.26
C SER A 232 10.64 14.23 -11.21
N GLN A 233 11.19 14.97 -10.26
CA GLN A 233 10.40 15.68 -9.25
C GLN A 233 9.29 16.53 -9.86
N SER A 234 9.60 17.32 -10.89
CA SER A 234 8.62 18.21 -11.52
C SER A 234 7.52 17.45 -12.26
N GLU A 235 7.82 16.30 -12.86
CA GLU A 235 6.80 15.45 -13.50
C GLU A 235 5.91 14.81 -12.45
N TRP A 236 6.49 14.27 -11.38
CA TRP A 236 5.77 13.60 -10.32
C TRP A 236 4.81 14.54 -9.59
N GLN A 237 5.29 15.70 -9.18
CA GLN A 237 4.48 16.71 -8.50
C GLN A 237 3.38 17.29 -9.41
N ARG A 238 3.64 17.45 -10.70
CA ARG A 238 2.64 17.91 -11.67
C ARG A 238 1.43 16.96 -11.79
N TYR A 239 1.60 15.64 -11.63
CA TYR A 239 0.45 14.73 -11.59
C TYR A 239 -0.46 15.04 -10.39
N ALA A 240 0.11 15.31 -9.21
CA ALA A 240 -0.66 15.67 -8.02
C ALA A 240 -1.34 17.05 -8.16
N GLU A 241 -0.63 18.04 -8.70
CA GLU A 241 -1.18 19.38 -8.99
C GLU A 241 -2.38 19.29 -9.93
N ARG A 242 -2.24 18.58 -11.04
CA ARG A 242 -3.33 18.41 -12.02
C ARG A 242 -4.49 17.63 -11.44
N PHE A 243 -4.22 16.61 -10.63
CA PHE A 243 -5.28 15.84 -9.99
C PHE A 243 -6.08 16.68 -9.01
N ALA A 244 -5.43 17.56 -8.25
CA ALA A 244 -6.08 18.39 -7.23
C ALA A 244 -6.68 19.69 -7.76
N SER A 245 -6.31 20.15 -8.97
CA SER A 245 -6.57 21.52 -9.46
C SER A 245 -8.03 21.96 -9.41
N ASP A 246 -8.95 21.05 -9.66
CA ASP A 246 -10.40 21.33 -9.71
C ASP A 246 -11.17 20.67 -8.55
N GLN A 247 -10.47 20.30 -7.47
CA GLN A 247 -11.04 19.56 -6.35
C GLN A 247 -10.79 20.27 -5.02
N SER A 248 -11.77 21.06 -4.55
CA SER A 248 -11.67 21.84 -3.31
C SER A 248 -11.59 20.99 -2.03
N ASN A 249 -11.92 19.70 -2.11
CA ASN A 249 -11.86 18.73 -1.03
C ASN A 249 -10.51 17.97 -0.98
N VAL A 250 -9.55 18.32 -1.84
CA VAL A 250 -8.22 17.69 -1.89
C VAL A 250 -7.15 18.67 -1.45
N GLN A 251 -6.48 18.36 -0.36
CA GLN A 251 -5.29 19.08 0.12
C GLN A 251 -4.04 18.35 -0.36
N VAL A 252 -3.08 19.11 -0.91
CA VAL A 252 -1.78 18.58 -1.33
C VAL A 252 -0.69 19.18 -0.45
N VAL A 253 0.19 18.33 0.08
CA VAL A 253 1.36 18.73 0.86
C VAL A 253 2.59 18.06 0.25
N TYR A 254 3.55 18.89 -0.17
CA TYR A 254 4.82 18.40 -0.70
C TYR A 254 5.80 18.10 0.42
N MET A 255 6.48 16.96 0.31
CA MET A 255 7.45 16.48 1.27
C MET A 255 8.79 16.24 0.56
N ASP A 256 9.86 16.81 1.12
CA ASP A 256 11.20 16.56 0.60
C ASP A 256 11.72 15.21 1.12
N ALA A 257 11.24 14.15 0.49
CA ALA A 257 11.58 12.78 0.79
C ALA A 257 11.38 11.92 -0.47
N PRO A 258 12.04 10.75 -0.58
CA PRO A 258 11.80 9.77 -1.63
C PRO A 258 10.38 9.20 -1.61
N HIS A 259 10.05 8.36 -2.60
CA HIS A 259 8.76 7.70 -2.78
C HIS A 259 8.26 6.96 -1.52
N ASP A 260 9.14 6.28 -0.82
CA ASP A 260 8.85 5.61 0.46
C ASP A 260 8.92 6.60 1.64
N LEU A 261 8.29 7.77 1.51
CA LEU A 261 8.40 8.94 2.39
C LEU A 261 8.14 8.63 3.88
N TYR A 262 7.36 7.60 4.17
CA TYR A 262 7.03 7.17 5.52
C TYR A 262 8.22 6.53 6.27
N HIS A 263 9.28 6.14 5.58
CA HIS A 263 10.52 5.71 6.22
C HIS A 263 11.39 6.89 6.67
N TYR A 264 11.23 8.04 6.06
CA TYR A 264 12.06 9.22 6.27
C TYR A 264 11.41 10.29 7.12
N GLN A 265 10.09 10.45 7.00
CA GLN A 265 9.34 11.56 7.62
C GLN A 265 8.09 11.08 8.38
N SER A 266 8.13 9.92 9.03
CA SER A 266 6.96 9.33 9.68
C SER A 266 6.28 10.26 10.69
N ASP A 267 7.04 10.97 11.52
CA ASP A 267 6.49 11.88 12.53
C ASP A 267 5.78 13.09 11.90
N ALA A 268 6.36 13.66 10.84
CA ALA A 268 5.74 14.75 10.09
C ALA A 268 4.45 14.28 9.41
N ILE A 269 4.45 13.09 8.82
CA ILE A 269 3.27 12.47 8.21
C ILE A 269 2.16 12.28 9.26
N VAL A 270 2.50 11.69 10.40
CA VAL A 270 1.54 11.46 11.50
C VAL A 270 0.95 12.79 12.01
N SER A 271 1.78 13.84 12.10
CA SER A 271 1.29 15.18 12.49
C SER A 271 0.30 15.73 11.47
N ARG A 272 0.63 15.68 10.18
CA ARG A 272 -0.25 16.13 9.10
C ARG A 272 -1.57 15.37 9.05
N ILE A 273 -1.52 14.05 9.21
CA ILE A 273 -2.74 13.23 9.27
C ILE A 273 -3.61 13.64 10.45
N LYS A 274 -3.03 13.82 11.65
CA LYS A 274 -3.77 14.21 12.85
C LYS A 274 -4.37 15.61 12.73
N GLU A 275 -3.64 16.56 12.18
CA GLU A 275 -4.12 17.91 11.89
C GLU A 275 -5.33 17.84 10.95
N PHE A 276 -5.19 17.18 9.81
CA PHE A 276 -6.24 17.06 8.80
C PHE A 276 -7.51 16.36 9.31
N LEU A 277 -7.37 15.37 10.19
CA LEU A 277 -8.52 14.64 10.77
C LEU A 277 -9.21 15.40 11.91
N THR A 278 -8.67 16.53 12.37
CA THR A 278 -9.26 17.36 13.44
C THR A 278 -9.89 18.65 12.92
N GLU A 279 -9.66 19.00 11.67
CA GLU A 279 -10.32 20.09 10.94
C GLU A 279 -11.72 19.64 10.45
#